data_710b5d8353d10bf90842fc5ad364670b
#
_entry.id   710b5d8353d10bf90842fc5ad364670b
#
_cell.length_a   1.000
_cell.length_b   1.000
_cell.length_c   1.000
_cell.angle_alpha   90.00
_cell.angle_beta   90.00
_cell.angle_gamma   90.00
#
_symmetry.space_group_name_H-M   'P 1'
#
loop_
_entity.id
_entity.type
_entity.pdbx_description
1 polymer ?
#
loop_
_entity_poly.entity_id
_entity_poly.type
_entity_poly.pdbx_seq_one_letter_code
_entity_poly.pdbx_strand_id
1 'polypeptide(L)'
;MTPLMVKGTLFGLLLLSAAVWDMRNREIPNLIPALLLLCGLIGFRPAASAAGLLLVGGPFLLAAVLIKRDGFAIGGGDVKLKGACGFVLGVWPGLIQTVLSLSLAVLTGLVECRLQKQPLSAVRLPLAPFFCFGGVSAYWLTAFALQI
;
A
#
# COMPACT_ATOMS: atom_id res chain seq x y z
N MET A 1 23.02 10.08 8.91
CA MET A 1 21.63 9.85 8.45
C MET A 1 20.78 9.49 9.65
N THR A 2 19.67 10.17 9.85
CA THR A 2 18.77 9.82 10.96
C THR A 2 18.10 8.46 10.68
N PRO A 3 17.81 7.64 11.70
CA PRO A 3 17.17 6.34 11.50
C PRO A 3 15.83 6.46 10.73
N LEU A 4 15.19 7.62 10.83
CA LEU A 4 13.98 7.95 10.08
C LEU A 4 14.23 8.00 8.56
N MET A 5 15.33 8.64 8.14
CA MET A 5 15.68 8.72 6.70
C MET A 5 16.01 7.34 6.13
N VAL A 6 16.75 6.50 6.88
CA VAL A 6 17.07 5.13 6.46
C VAL A 6 15.81 4.31 6.31
N LYS A 7 14.90 4.39 7.29
CA LYS A 7 13.59 3.72 7.22
C LYS A 7 12.79 4.18 6.00
N GLY A 8 12.70 5.49 5.76
CA GLY A 8 11.94 6.05 4.63
C GLY A 8 12.49 5.66 3.27
N THR A 9 13.81 5.67 3.10
CA THR A 9 14.44 5.24 1.83
C THR A 9 14.27 3.74 1.58
N LEU A 10 14.48 2.89 2.58
CA LEU A 10 14.23 1.45 2.47
C LEU A 10 12.76 1.15 2.17
N PHE A 11 11.86 1.80 2.87
CA PHE A 11 10.41 1.67 2.64
C PHE A 11 10.04 2.05 1.20
N GLY A 12 10.54 3.18 0.70
CA GLY A 12 10.29 3.62 -0.68
C GLY A 12 10.85 2.66 -1.73
N LEU A 13 12.09 2.16 -1.54
CA LEU A 13 12.71 1.19 -2.45
C LEU A 13 11.95 -0.15 -2.49
N LEU A 14 11.50 -0.64 -1.33
CA LEU A 14 10.71 -1.87 -1.26
C LEU A 14 9.35 -1.70 -1.94
N LEU A 15 8.68 -0.56 -1.75
CA LEU A 15 7.43 -0.27 -2.44
C LEU A 15 7.62 -0.11 -3.95
N LEU A 16 8.71 0.52 -4.38
CA LEU A 16 9.04 0.63 -5.79
C LEU A 16 9.28 -0.75 -6.41
N SER A 17 10.00 -1.62 -5.71
CA SER A 17 10.20 -3.01 -6.18
C SER A 17 8.87 -3.77 -6.27
N ALA A 18 7.96 -3.59 -5.31
CA ALA A 18 6.62 -4.16 -5.36
C ALA A 18 5.83 -3.65 -6.58
N ALA A 19 5.88 -2.34 -6.82
CA ALA A 19 5.20 -1.72 -7.96
C ALA A 19 5.71 -2.25 -9.30
N VAL A 20 7.03 -2.34 -9.48
CA VAL A 20 7.64 -2.87 -10.72
C VAL A 20 7.27 -4.35 -10.92
N TRP A 21 7.27 -5.13 -9.85
CA TRP A 21 6.93 -6.54 -9.91
C TRP A 21 5.46 -6.77 -10.24
N ASP A 22 4.57 -6.02 -9.59
CA ASP A 22 3.12 -6.08 -9.83
C ASP A 22 2.76 -5.66 -11.26
N MET A 23 3.43 -4.64 -11.81
CA MET A 23 3.24 -4.21 -13.20
C MET A 23 3.67 -5.28 -14.22
N ARG A 24 4.67 -6.10 -13.90
CA ARG A 24 5.19 -7.13 -14.80
C ARG A 24 4.43 -8.45 -14.68
N ASN A 25 4.22 -8.91 -13.46
CA ASN A 25 3.74 -10.28 -13.17
C ASN A 25 2.32 -10.31 -12.65
N ARG A 26 1.75 -9.15 -12.25
CA ARG A 26 0.44 -9.03 -11.58
C ARG A 26 0.32 -9.90 -10.31
N GLU A 27 1.45 -10.18 -9.70
CA GLU A 27 1.57 -10.91 -8.44
C GLU A 27 2.67 -10.26 -7.61
N ILE A 28 2.46 -10.15 -6.30
CA ILE A 28 3.44 -9.60 -5.38
C ILE A 28 4.10 -10.75 -4.62
N PRO A 29 5.42 -10.96 -4.76
CA PRO A 29 6.11 -12.03 -4.05
C PRO A 29 6.05 -11.77 -2.54
N ASN A 30 5.83 -12.82 -1.76
CA ASN A 30 5.71 -12.74 -0.29
C ASN A 30 6.96 -12.17 0.39
N LEU A 31 8.09 -12.19 -0.29
CA LEU A 31 9.35 -11.63 0.20
C LEU A 31 9.26 -10.12 0.45
N ILE A 32 8.57 -9.38 -0.43
CA ILE A 32 8.49 -7.91 -0.31
C ILE A 32 7.70 -7.47 0.93
N PRO A 33 6.48 -7.97 1.20
CA PRO A 33 5.80 -7.68 2.46
C PRO A 33 6.59 -8.11 3.70
N ALA A 34 7.33 -9.23 3.65
CA ALA A 34 8.18 -9.67 4.74
C ALA A 34 9.33 -8.69 5.02
N LEU A 35 10.01 -8.22 3.96
CA LEU A 35 11.06 -7.21 4.08
C LEU A 35 10.50 -5.86 4.58
N LEU A 36 9.29 -5.49 4.20
CA LEU A 36 8.61 -4.31 4.73
C LEU A 36 8.34 -4.44 6.23
N LEU A 37 7.90 -5.60 6.71
CA LEU A 37 7.74 -5.84 8.14
C LEU A 37 9.07 -5.70 8.89
N LEU A 38 10.17 -6.22 8.34
CA LEU A 38 11.51 -6.04 8.91
C LEU A 38 11.93 -4.56 8.92
N CYS A 39 11.65 -3.82 7.84
CA CYS A 39 11.87 -2.37 7.78
C CYS A 39 11.08 -1.64 8.88
N GLY A 40 9.87 -2.11 9.20
CA GLY A 40 9.03 -1.58 10.27
C GLY A 40 9.64 -1.69 11.67
N LEU A 41 10.59 -2.62 11.88
CA LEU A 41 11.30 -2.76 13.15
C LEU A 41 12.29 -1.60 13.40
N ILE A 42 12.67 -0.85 12.38
CA ILE A 42 13.50 0.35 12.54
C ILE A 42 12.64 1.43 13.20
N GLY A 43 13.03 1.83 14.43
CA GLY A 43 12.23 2.76 15.25
C GLY A 43 10.86 2.19 15.65
N PHE A 44 10.83 0.92 16.03
CA PHE A 44 9.63 0.16 16.34
C PHE A 44 8.80 0.77 17.46
N ARG A 45 7.51 0.97 17.19
CA ARG A 45 6.50 1.39 18.15
C ARG A 45 5.39 0.34 18.18
N PRO A 46 5.40 -0.61 19.12
CA PRO A 46 4.56 -1.81 19.06
C PRO A 46 3.07 -1.51 18.94
N ALA A 47 2.56 -0.57 19.74
CA ALA A 47 1.15 -0.20 19.69
C ALA A 47 0.74 0.45 18.35
N ALA A 48 1.55 1.39 17.85
CA ALA A 48 1.27 2.08 16.59
C ALA A 48 1.41 1.14 15.38
N SER A 49 2.41 0.26 15.39
CA SER A 49 2.63 -0.71 14.32
C SER A 49 1.54 -1.78 14.29
N ALA A 50 1.14 -2.33 15.45
CA ALA A 50 0.04 -3.29 15.53
C ALA A 50 -1.30 -2.65 15.13
N ALA A 51 -1.61 -1.46 15.64
CA ALA A 51 -2.81 -0.72 15.25
C ALA A 51 -2.81 -0.39 13.75
N GLY A 52 -1.68 0.02 13.17
CA GLY A 52 -1.53 0.26 11.73
C GLY A 52 -1.76 -1.00 10.91
N LEU A 53 -1.17 -2.13 11.30
CA LEU A 53 -1.40 -3.42 10.64
C LEU A 53 -2.89 -3.78 10.61
N LEU A 54 -3.58 -3.66 11.76
CA LEU A 54 -4.98 -4.05 11.90
C LEU A 54 -5.94 -3.05 11.26
N LEU A 55 -5.78 -1.75 11.51
CA LEU A 55 -6.73 -0.73 11.05
C LEU A 55 -6.53 -0.34 9.59
N VAL A 56 -5.32 -0.47 9.06
CA VAL A 56 -5.01 -0.15 7.66
C VAL A 56 -5.07 -1.41 6.78
N GLY A 57 -4.54 -2.54 7.25
CA GLY A 57 -4.56 -3.81 6.52
C GLY A 57 -5.87 -4.58 6.67
N GLY A 58 -6.52 -4.49 7.85
CA GLY A 58 -7.76 -5.21 8.17
C GLY A 58 -8.90 -4.97 7.19
N PRO A 59 -9.24 -3.73 6.84
CA PRO A 59 -10.28 -3.43 5.86
C PRO A 59 -10.01 -4.07 4.48
N PHE A 60 -8.75 -4.12 4.05
CA PHE A 60 -8.38 -4.80 2.79
C PHE A 60 -8.55 -6.30 2.87
N LEU A 61 -8.19 -6.90 4.02
CA LEU A 61 -8.42 -8.32 4.27
C LEU A 61 -9.93 -8.62 4.28
N LEU A 62 -10.70 -7.80 4.97
CA LEU A 62 -12.15 -7.96 5.04
C LEU A 62 -12.79 -7.82 3.66
N ALA A 63 -12.39 -6.80 2.89
CA ALA A 63 -12.84 -6.61 1.52
C ALA A 63 -12.47 -7.80 0.62
N ALA A 64 -11.25 -8.34 0.73
CA ALA A 64 -10.81 -9.51 -0.02
C ALA A 64 -11.64 -10.77 0.29
N VAL A 65 -12.06 -10.95 1.56
CA VAL A 65 -12.90 -12.08 1.99
C VAL A 65 -14.36 -11.91 1.53
N LEU A 66 -14.92 -10.70 1.68
CA LEU A 66 -16.33 -10.43 1.37
C LEU A 66 -16.60 -10.37 -0.15
N ILE A 67 -15.69 -9.78 -0.93
CA ILE A 67 -15.85 -9.55 -2.37
C ILE A 67 -15.44 -10.77 -3.21
N LYS A 68 -14.94 -11.83 -2.60
CA LYS A 68 -14.53 -13.07 -3.28
C LYS A 68 -15.65 -13.72 -4.14
N ARG A 69 -16.91 -13.32 -3.94
CA ARG A 69 -18.09 -13.90 -4.61
C ARG A 69 -18.33 -13.39 -6.04
N ASP A 70 -17.85 -12.21 -6.43
CA ASP A 70 -18.30 -11.54 -7.66
C ASP A 70 -17.18 -11.27 -8.70
N GLY A 71 -16.07 -12.00 -8.65
CA GLY A 71 -14.99 -11.84 -9.63
C GLY A 71 -14.08 -10.61 -9.40
N PHE A 72 -14.40 -9.74 -8.48
CA PHE A 72 -13.54 -8.65 -7.95
C PHE A 72 -12.71 -9.19 -6.79
N ALA A 73 -11.69 -9.97 -7.07
CA ALA A 73 -10.79 -10.42 -6.02
C ALA A 73 -9.66 -9.39 -5.85
N ILE A 74 -9.61 -8.72 -4.70
CA ILE A 74 -8.39 -8.04 -4.26
C ILE A 74 -7.33 -9.13 -4.12
N GLY A 75 -6.19 -8.96 -4.79
CA GLY A 75 -5.10 -9.94 -4.73
C GLY A 75 -4.61 -10.15 -3.30
N GLY A 76 -4.37 -11.41 -2.92
CA GLY A 76 -3.82 -11.71 -1.59
C GLY A 76 -2.46 -11.03 -1.33
N GLY A 77 -1.71 -10.74 -2.40
CA GLY A 77 -0.48 -9.95 -2.36
C GLY A 77 -0.71 -8.50 -1.93
N ASP A 78 -1.77 -7.86 -2.46
CA ASP A 78 -2.14 -6.48 -2.12
C ASP A 78 -2.54 -6.35 -0.66
N VAL A 79 -3.29 -7.33 -0.12
CA VAL A 79 -3.67 -7.36 1.29
C VAL A 79 -2.45 -7.44 2.21
N LYS A 80 -1.50 -8.34 1.89
CA LYS A 80 -0.25 -8.49 2.64
C LYS A 80 0.62 -7.24 2.55
N LEU A 81 0.74 -6.68 1.35
CA LEU A 81 1.49 -5.44 1.10
C LEU A 81 0.89 -4.28 1.91
N LYS A 82 -0.44 -4.15 1.90
CA LYS A 82 -1.14 -3.09 2.61
C LYS A 82 -1.02 -3.23 4.12
N GLY A 83 -1.12 -4.44 4.64
CA GLY A 83 -0.88 -4.74 6.07
C GLY A 83 0.55 -4.37 6.48
N ALA A 84 1.55 -4.76 5.68
CA ALA A 84 2.94 -4.41 5.93
C ALA A 84 3.18 -2.90 5.89
N CYS A 85 2.57 -2.18 4.95
CA CYS A 85 2.61 -0.71 4.92
C CYS A 85 2.02 -0.09 6.18
N GLY A 86 0.87 -0.58 6.65
CA GLY A 86 0.25 -0.14 7.89
C GLY A 86 1.15 -0.38 9.11
N PHE A 87 1.86 -1.50 9.15
CA PHE A 87 2.83 -1.81 10.20
C PHE A 87 4.01 -0.83 10.22
N VAL A 88 4.53 -0.45 9.05
CA VAL A 88 5.66 0.50 8.90
C VAL A 88 5.23 1.92 9.25
N LEU A 89 4.08 2.35 8.75
CA LEU A 89 3.59 3.72 8.80
C LEU A 89 2.85 4.04 10.11
N GLY A 90 2.18 3.04 10.70
CA GLY A 90 1.21 3.26 11.76
C GLY A 90 -0.15 3.70 11.21
N VAL A 91 -1.07 4.15 12.10
CA VAL A 91 -2.47 4.40 11.74
C VAL A 91 -2.63 5.62 10.83
N TRP A 92 -2.22 6.81 11.29
CA TRP A 92 -2.47 8.06 10.56
C TRP A 92 -1.80 8.13 9.18
N PRO A 93 -0.47 7.88 9.05
CA PRO A 93 0.16 7.87 7.74
C PRO A 93 -0.37 6.74 6.85
N GLY A 94 -0.73 5.60 7.45
CA GLY A 94 -1.33 4.49 6.74
C GLY A 94 -2.72 4.81 6.17
N LEU A 95 -3.54 5.59 6.88
CA LEU A 95 -4.81 6.10 6.38
C LEU A 95 -4.61 7.10 5.24
N ILE A 96 -3.68 8.04 5.40
CA ILE A 96 -3.32 9.00 4.34
C ILE A 96 -2.88 8.24 3.09
N GLN A 97 -1.99 7.26 3.23
CA GLN A 97 -1.59 6.37 2.14
C GLN A 97 -2.80 5.73 1.47
N THR A 98 -3.74 5.21 2.25
CA THR A 98 -4.93 4.51 1.73
C THR A 98 -5.78 5.45 0.88
N VAL A 99 -6.09 6.64 1.40
CA VAL A 99 -6.88 7.63 0.69
C VAL A 99 -6.21 8.05 -0.62
N LEU A 100 -4.91 8.40 -0.57
CA LEU A 100 -4.16 8.82 -1.76
C LEU A 100 -4.11 7.71 -2.81
N SER A 101 -3.76 6.48 -2.38
CA SER A 101 -3.62 5.35 -3.30
C SER A 101 -4.94 4.96 -3.97
N LEU A 102 -6.01 4.86 -3.18
CA LEU A 102 -7.33 4.49 -3.73
C LEU A 102 -7.91 5.60 -4.60
N SER A 103 -7.74 6.87 -4.23
CA SER A 103 -8.18 7.99 -5.07
C SER A 103 -7.51 7.97 -6.44
N LEU A 104 -6.19 7.75 -6.47
CA LEU A 104 -5.44 7.64 -7.73
C LEU A 104 -5.86 6.40 -8.53
N ALA A 105 -6.04 5.24 -7.87
CA ALA A 105 -6.49 4.02 -8.53
C ALA A 105 -7.88 4.18 -9.15
N VAL A 106 -8.81 4.83 -8.44
CA VAL A 106 -10.15 5.12 -8.98
C VAL A 106 -10.08 6.08 -10.16
N LEU A 107 -9.30 7.17 -10.04
CA LEU A 107 -9.14 8.13 -11.12
C LEU A 107 -8.57 7.48 -12.38
N THR A 108 -7.51 6.69 -12.25
CA THR A 108 -6.93 5.96 -13.40
C THR A 108 -7.89 4.93 -13.97
N GLY A 109 -8.61 4.19 -13.12
CA GLY A 109 -9.64 3.25 -13.57
C GLY A 109 -10.77 3.91 -14.36
N LEU A 110 -11.23 5.08 -13.91
CA LEU A 110 -12.25 5.86 -14.63
C LEU A 110 -11.73 6.38 -15.99
N VAL A 111 -10.48 6.83 -16.04
CA VAL A 111 -9.85 7.28 -17.29
C VAL A 111 -9.71 6.11 -18.27
N GLU A 112 -9.20 4.96 -17.83
CA GLU A 112 -9.10 3.77 -18.68
C GLU A 112 -10.45 3.28 -19.17
N CYS A 113 -11.46 3.24 -18.28
CA CYS A 113 -12.83 2.88 -18.63
C CYS A 113 -13.38 3.80 -19.74
N ARG A 114 -13.11 5.10 -19.66
CA ARG A 114 -13.53 6.07 -20.70
C ARG A 114 -12.79 5.88 -22.02
N LEU A 115 -11.48 5.66 -21.95
CA LEU A 115 -10.63 5.50 -23.14
C LEU A 115 -10.90 4.19 -23.87
N GLN A 116 -11.06 3.07 -23.12
CA GLN A 116 -11.28 1.75 -23.71
C GLN A 116 -12.75 1.41 -23.98
N LYS A 117 -13.67 2.28 -23.59
CA LYS A 117 -15.13 2.07 -23.70
C LYS A 117 -15.58 0.72 -23.10
N GLN A 118 -14.92 0.29 -22.03
CA GLN A 118 -15.20 -0.96 -21.33
C GLN A 118 -15.83 -0.68 -19.95
N PRO A 119 -16.64 -1.60 -19.40
CA PRO A 119 -17.19 -1.45 -18.06
C PRO A 119 -16.06 -1.51 -17.02
N LEU A 120 -16.23 -0.80 -15.91
CA LEU A 120 -15.26 -0.76 -14.78
C LEU A 120 -14.91 -2.17 -14.26
N SER A 121 -15.82 -3.13 -14.36
CA SER A 121 -15.60 -4.52 -13.96
C SER A 121 -14.57 -5.28 -14.82
N ALA A 122 -14.30 -4.80 -16.04
CA ALA A 122 -13.33 -5.41 -16.95
C ALA A 122 -11.91 -4.84 -16.77
N VAL A 123 -11.78 -3.67 -16.15
CA VAL A 123 -10.50 -2.97 -15.96
C VAL A 123 -9.78 -3.56 -14.75
N ARG A 124 -8.65 -4.21 -14.97
CA ARG A 124 -7.78 -4.75 -13.91
C ARG A 124 -6.53 -3.90 -13.78
N LEU A 125 -6.48 -3.05 -12.77
CA LEU A 125 -5.34 -2.19 -12.45
C LEU A 125 -4.41 -2.86 -11.44
N PRO A 126 -3.08 -2.78 -11.64
CA PRO A 126 -2.12 -3.12 -10.61
C PRO A 126 -2.22 -2.09 -9.48
N LEU A 127 -2.41 -2.52 -8.23
CA LEU A 127 -2.58 -1.60 -7.09
C LEU A 127 -1.27 -1.16 -6.45
N ALA A 128 -0.20 -1.96 -6.57
CA ALA A 128 1.07 -1.67 -5.94
C ALA A 128 1.72 -0.34 -6.36
N PRO A 129 1.65 0.13 -7.63
CA PRO A 129 2.15 1.46 -8.00
C PRO A 129 1.47 2.59 -7.24
N PHE A 130 0.16 2.47 -7.02
CA PHE A 130 -0.60 3.48 -6.25
C PHE A 130 -0.24 3.42 -4.76
N PHE A 131 -0.01 2.23 -4.21
CA PHE A 131 0.49 2.07 -2.84
C PHE A 131 1.91 2.61 -2.68
N CYS A 132 2.74 2.51 -3.71
CA CYS A 132 4.07 3.09 -3.72
C CYS A 132 3.99 4.62 -3.64
N PHE A 133 3.25 5.25 -4.55
CA PHE A 133 3.10 6.71 -4.56
C PHE A 133 2.49 7.24 -3.27
N GLY A 134 1.35 6.66 -2.85
CA GLY A 134 0.67 7.06 -1.62
C GLY A 134 1.51 6.81 -0.37
N GLY A 135 2.27 5.70 -0.32
CA GLY A 135 3.10 5.33 0.81
C GLY A 135 4.30 6.25 1.00
N VAL A 136 5.02 6.52 -0.09
CA VAL A 136 6.16 7.46 -0.05
C VAL A 136 5.68 8.86 0.32
N SER A 137 4.60 9.34 -0.31
CA SER A 137 4.03 10.65 0.00
C SER A 137 3.58 10.75 1.46
N ALA A 138 2.84 9.75 1.97
CA ALA A 138 2.37 9.74 3.36
C ALA A 138 3.54 9.71 4.36
N TYR A 139 4.58 8.91 4.07
CA TYR A 139 5.75 8.83 4.93
C TYR A 139 6.44 10.18 5.06
N TRP A 140 6.76 10.82 3.94
CA TRP A 140 7.49 12.09 3.95
C TRP A 140 6.66 13.25 4.47
N LEU A 141 5.37 13.32 4.13
CA LEU A 141 4.47 14.35 4.68
C LEU A 141 4.42 14.29 6.21
N THR A 142 4.29 13.08 6.78
CA THR A 142 4.24 12.92 8.24
C THR A 142 5.60 13.09 8.89
N ALA A 143 6.69 12.69 8.22
CA ALA A 143 8.03 12.91 8.72
C ALA A 143 8.38 14.40 8.82
N PHE A 144 7.97 15.20 7.83
CA PHE A 144 8.14 16.66 7.86
C PHE A 144 7.21 17.33 8.88
N ALA A 145 5.95 16.88 8.99
CA ALA A 145 4.99 17.43 9.96
C ALA A 145 5.40 17.18 11.41
N LEU A 146 6.11 16.09 11.70
CA LEU A 146 6.61 15.77 13.04
C LEU A 146 7.93 16.48 13.39
N GLN A 147 8.57 17.14 12.42
CA GLN A 147 9.77 17.95 12.63
C GLN A 147 9.46 19.43 12.91
N ILE A 148 8.19 19.84 12.81
CA ILE A 148 7.66 21.14 13.21
C ILE A 148 7.07 21.06 14.62
#